data_5c907345c63ebfba0c418b3a9d576e3c
#
_entry.id   5c907345c63ebfba0c418b3a9d576e3c
#
_cell.length_a   1.000
_cell.length_b   1.000
_cell.length_c   1.000
_cell.angle_alpha   90.00
_cell.angle_beta   90.00
_cell.angle_gamma   90.00
#
_symmetry.space_group_name_H-M   'P 1'
#
loop_
_entity.id
_entity.type
_entity.pdbx_description
1 polymer ?
#
loop_
_entity_poly.entity_id
_entity_poly.type
_entity_poly.pdbx_seq_one_letter_code
_entity_poly.pdbx_strand_id
1 'polypeptide(L)'
;MQTFLPYPAFKKSASCLNYKRLGKQRVEGLQILNAIQGETTLKGKAYKGWLNHPETISHALMLYTNTMINEWEERGYNNSMKRYKIPLQIKMPLWLGHSELDASHRSNLLRKDKLFYSQYDWNESADLPYVWPV
;
A
#
# COMPACT_ATOMS: atom_id res chain seq x y z
N MET A 1 -8.72 2.00 7.72
CA MET A 1 -7.56 1.26 7.17
C MET A 1 -7.36 1.63 5.73
N GLN A 2 -6.15 2.00 5.37
CA GLN A 2 -5.80 2.39 4.01
C GLN A 2 -4.42 1.86 3.66
N THR A 3 -4.25 1.34 2.44
CA THR A 3 -2.94 1.12 1.86
C THR A 3 -2.75 2.11 0.70
N PHE A 4 -1.51 2.43 0.37
CA PHE A 4 -1.21 3.50 -0.58
C PHE A 4 -0.30 3.01 -1.70
N LEU A 5 -0.73 3.26 -2.92
CA LEU A 5 0.02 2.98 -4.14
C LEU A 5 0.01 4.23 -5.02
N PRO A 6 0.78 5.27 -4.63
CA PRO A 6 0.88 6.48 -5.45
C PRO A 6 1.59 6.25 -6.78
N TYR A 7 2.23 5.09 -6.94
CA TYR A 7 2.87 4.64 -8.18
C TYR A 7 2.56 3.16 -8.41
N PRO A 8 2.63 2.69 -9.66
CA PRO A 8 2.47 1.25 -9.94
C PRO A 8 3.51 0.37 -9.27
N ALA A 9 4.75 0.85 -9.15
CA ALA A 9 5.83 0.09 -8.54
C ALA A 9 5.76 0.19 -7.01
N PHE A 10 5.73 -0.95 -6.34
CA PHE A 10 5.68 -1.01 -4.87
C PHE A 10 6.88 -0.32 -4.22
N LYS A 11 8.08 -0.55 -4.76
CA LYS A 11 9.30 0.05 -4.22
C LYS A 11 9.26 1.58 -4.29
N LYS A 12 8.83 2.13 -5.42
CA LYS A 12 8.71 3.57 -5.59
C LYS A 12 7.65 4.15 -4.68
N SER A 13 6.53 3.45 -4.51
CA SER A 13 5.48 3.85 -3.57
C SER A 13 6.01 3.88 -2.14
N ALA A 14 6.73 2.86 -1.72
CA ALA A 14 7.32 2.82 -0.38
C ALA A 14 8.31 3.97 -0.17
N SER A 15 9.16 4.24 -1.15
CA SER A 15 10.22 5.24 -1.03
C SER A 15 9.69 6.67 -0.84
N CYS A 16 8.49 6.96 -1.31
CA CYS A 16 7.92 8.30 -1.22
C CYS A 16 7.11 8.55 0.06
N LEU A 17 6.83 7.53 0.88
CA LEU A 17 6.02 7.69 2.07
C LEU A 17 6.81 8.35 3.20
N ASN A 18 6.14 9.22 3.96
CA ASN A 18 6.76 9.76 5.16
C ASN A 18 6.90 8.69 6.25
N TYR A 19 7.67 8.98 7.28
CA TYR A 19 7.95 8.06 8.38
C TYR A 19 6.69 7.41 8.97
N LYS A 20 5.71 8.24 9.34
CA LYS A 20 4.47 7.74 9.97
C LYS A 20 3.69 6.82 9.03
N ARG A 21 3.56 7.22 7.78
CA ARG A 21 2.77 6.46 6.82
C ARG A 21 3.46 5.15 6.46
N LEU A 22 4.77 5.17 6.28
CA LEU A 22 5.52 3.96 6.00
C LEU A 22 5.41 2.94 7.14
N GLY A 23 5.56 3.40 8.38
CA GLY A 23 5.40 2.52 9.54
C GLY A 23 4.03 1.88 9.60
N LYS A 24 2.99 2.66 9.35
CA LYS A 24 1.62 2.14 9.33
C LYS A 24 1.37 1.14 8.20
N GLN A 25 1.96 1.34 7.02
CA GLN A 25 1.74 0.44 5.89
C GLN A 25 2.24 -0.97 6.16
N ARG A 26 3.32 -1.14 6.90
CA ARG A 26 3.79 -2.46 7.32
C ARG A 26 2.71 -3.18 8.14
N VAL A 27 2.13 -2.48 9.09
CA VAL A 27 1.13 -3.03 10.01
C VAL A 27 -0.20 -3.26 9.29
N GLU A 28 -0.62 -2.32 8.47
CA GLU A 28 -1.88 -2.44 7.72
C GLU A 28 -1.83 -3.60 6.73
N GLY A 29 -0.71 -3.81 6.06
CA GLY A 29 -0.52 -4.98 5.21
C GLY A 29 -0.70 -6.29 5.97
N LEU A 30 -0.07 -6.40 7.14
CA LEU A 30 -0.22 -7.57 8.01
C LEU A 30 -1.68 -7.78 8.44
N GLN A 31 -2.36 -6.71 8.83
CA GLN A 31 -3.75 -6.78 9.28
C GLN A 31 -4.69 -7.24 8.15
N ILE A 32 -4.49 -6.74 6.95
CA ILE A 32 -5.31 -7.16 5.80
C ILE A 32 -5.04 -8.63 5.46
N LEU A 33 -3.77 -9.05 5.48
CA LEU A 33 -3.42 -10.45 5.23
C LEU A 33 -4.07 -11.39 6.25
N ASN A 34 -4.05 -11.01 7.53
CA ASN A 34 -4.71 -11.80 8.57
C ASN A 34 -6.22 -11.88 8.34
N ALA A 35 -6.83 -10.79 7.91
CA ALA A 35 -8.26 -10.76 7.61
C ALA A 35 -8.61 -11.64 6.41
N ILE A 36 -7.79 -11.63 5.36
CA ILE A 36 -7.97 -12.48 4.18
C ILE A 36 -7.89 -13.96 4.57
N GLN A 37 -7.04 -14.30 5.53
CA GLN A 37 -6.90 -15.67 6.02
C GLN A 37 -8.02 -16.09 6.99
N GLY A 38 -9.00 -15.23 7.22
CA GLY A 38 -10.18 -15.56 8.02
C GLY A 38 -10.04 -15.30 9.51
N GLU A 39 -8.94 -14.68 9.95
CA GLU A 39 -8.74 -14.41 11.39
C GLU A 39 -9.65 -13.30 11.91
N THR A 40 -10.04 -12.36 11.06
CA THR A 40 -10.92 -11.25 11.41
C THR A 40 -11.57 -10.69 10.16
N THR A 41 -12.53 -9.79 10.35
CA THR A 41 -13.18 -9.08 9.25
C THR A 41 -12.84 -7.60 9.35
N LEU A 42 -12.40 -7.01 8.27
CA LEU A 42 -12.08 -5.60 8.18
C LEU A 42 -13.07 -4.88 7.28
N LYS A 43 -13.11 -3.56 7.43
CA LYS A 43 -13.92 -2.67 6.58
C LYS A 43 -12.99 -1.75 5.82
N GLY A 44 -13.51 -1.19 4.74
CA GLY A 44 -12.82 -0.18 3.97
C GLY A 44 -12.45 -0.60 2.57
N LYS A 45 -12.13 0.39 1.77
CA LYS A 45 -11.88 0.21 0.33
C LYS A 45 -10.60 -0.56 0.05
N ALA A 46 -9.54 -0.33 0.82
CA ALA A 46 -8.28 -1.03 0.64
C ALA A 46 -8.45 -2.54 0.86
N TYR A 47 -9.12 -2.93 1.94
CA TYR A 47 -9.39 -4.34 2.21
C TYR A 47 -10.17 -4.97 1.07
N LYS A 48 -11.24 -4.32 0.63
CA LYS A 48 -12.06 -4.81 -0.50
C LYS A 48 -11.26 -4.86 -1.80
N GLY A 49 -10.44 -3.86 -2.05
CA GLY A 49 -9.59 -3.82 -3.24
C GLY A 49 -8.64 -5.00 -3.32
N TRP A 50 -7.96 -5.30 -2.23
CA TRP A 50 -7.08 -6.44 -2.16
C TRP A 50 -7.85 -7.76 -2.22
N LEU A 51 -9.02 -7.83 -1.58
CA LEU A 51 -9.83 -9.04 -1.50
C LEU A 51 -10.41 -9.47 -2.86
N ASN A 52 -10.63 -8.54 -3.78
CA ASN A 52 -11.25 -8.82 -5.08
C ASN A 52 -10.30 -9.48 -6.10
N HIS A 53 -9.19 -10.00 -5.64
CA HIS A 53 -8.25 -10.78 -6.44
C HIS A 53 -8.02 -12.15 -5.82
N PRO A 54 -9.00 -13.07 -5.92
CA PRO A 54 -8.97 -14.31 -5.14
C PRO A 54 -7.82 -15.25 -5.46
N GLU A 55 -7.25 -15.15 -6.68
CA GLU A 55 -6.22 -16.11 -7.10
C GLU A 55 -4.80 -15.74 -6.65
N THR A 56 -4.56 -14.47 -6.31
CA THR A 56 -3.18 -13.98 -6.16
C THR A 56 -3.00 -12.95 -5.09
N ILE A 57 -4.09 -12.56 -4.48
CA ILE A 57 -4.14 -11.36 -3.63
C ILE A 57 -3.18 -11.41 -2.47
N SER A 58 -3.07 -12.58 -1.84
CA SER A 58 -2.19 -12.71 -0.69
C SER A 58 -0.73 -12.53 -1.11
N HIS A 59 -0.31 -13.07 -2.24
CA HIS A 59 1.07 -12.95 -2.69
C HIS A 59 1.44 -11.52 -3.07
N ALA A 60 0.59 -10.81 -3.79
CA ALA A 60 0.83 -9.41 -4.13
C ALA A 60 0.86 -8.54 -2.88
N LEU A 61 -0.05 -8.76 -1.94
CA LEU A 61 -0.08 -8.02 -0.69
C LEU A 61 1.10 -8.37 0.21
N MET A 62 1.53 -9.62 0.22
CA MET A 62 2.77 -10.03 0.90
C MET A 62 3.98 -9.30 0.34
N LEU A 63 4.07 -9.20 -0.99
CA LEU A 63 5.15 -8.44 -1.64
C LEU A 63 5.09 -6.95 -1.27
N TYR A 64 3.91 -6.36 -1.29
CA TYR A 64 3.71 -4.98 -0.85
C TYR A 64 4.21 -4.79 0.59
N THR A 65 3.79 -5.66 1.50
CA THR A 65 4.17 -5.59 2.92
C THR A 65 5.68 -5.75 3.10
N ASN A 66 6.27 -6.74 2.44
CA ASN A 66 7.72 -6.94 2.48
C ASN A 66 8.47 -5.70 1.94
N THR A 67 7.94 -5.07 0.91
CA THR A 67 8.54 -3.86 0.33
C THR A 67 8.52 -2.70 1.32
N MET A 68 7.44 -2.55 2.07
CA MET A 68 7.34 -1.54 3.13
C MET A 68 8.34 -1.82 4.26
N ILE A 69 8.50 -3.09 4.63
CA ILE A 69 9.49 -3.50 5.64
C ILE A 69 10.91 -3.19 5.15
N ASN A 70 11.22 -3.49 3.90
CA ASN A 70 12.53 -3.22 3.31
C ASN A 70 12.87 -1.73 3.35
N GLU A 71 11.94 -0.88 2.95
CA GLU A 71 12.15 0.58 2.98
C GLU A 71 12.33 1.08 4.42
N TRP A 72 11.54 0.54 5.36
CA TRP A 72 11.63 0.88 6.78
C TRP A 72 13.02 0.60 7.31
N GLU A 73 13.55 -0.58 7.04
CA GLU A 73 14.89 -0.97 7.50
C GLU A 73 16.00 -0.22 6.76
N GLU A 74 15.85 0.06 5.48
CA GLU A 74 16.81 0.87 4.71
C GLU A 74 16.95 2.27 5.26
N ARG A 75 15.88 2.82 5.87
CA ARG A 75 15.93 4.12 6.54
C ARG A 75 16.56 4.07 7.92
N GLY A 76 16.95 2.88 8.41
CA GLY A 76 17.60 2.69 9.71
C GLY A 76 16.67 2.47 10.88
N TYR A 77 15.38 2.19 10.63
CA TYR A 77 14.42 1.95 11.70
C TYR A 77 14.38 0.48 12.09
N ASN A 78 14.12 0.21 13.35
CA ASN A 78 13.99 -1.15 13.87
C ASN A 78 12.69 -1.80 13.39
N ASN A 79 12.76 -3.07 13.03
CA ASN A 79 11.62 -3.84 12.57
C ASN A 79 11.57 -5.19 13.28
N SER A 80 10.42 -5.52 13.87
CA SER A 80 10.19 -6.82 14.50
C SER A 80 9.27 -7.72 13.68
N MET A 81 8.74 -7.23 12.56
CA MET A 81 7.84 -8.02 11.70
C MET A 81 8.65 -8.98 10.83
N LYS A 82 8.13 -10.20 10.67
CA LYS A 82 8.71 -11.16 9.75
C LYS A 82 8.27 -10.88 8.33
N ARG A 83 9.21 -11.07 7.39
CA ARG A 83 8.86 -11.03 5.97
C ARG A 83 8.13 -12.30 5.57
N TYR A 84 7.23 -12.15 4.62
CA TYR A 84 6.51 -13.27 4.03
C TYR A 84 7.38 -13.99 3.01
N LYS A 85 7.21 -15.31 2.92
CA LYS A 85 7.80 -16.08 1.84
C LYS A 85 6.90 -15.95 0.61
N ILE A 86 7.49 -15.55 -0.51
CA ILE A 86 6.77 -15.27 -1.73
C ILE A 86 7.27 -16.21 -2.82
N PRO A 87 6.38 -16.85 -3.60
CA PRO A 87 6.80 -17.65 -4.75
C PRO A 87 7.59 -16.82 -5.77
N LEU A 88 8.44 -17.49 -6.55
CA LEU A 88 9.23 -16.82 -7.59
C LEU A 88 8.36 -16.13 -8.64
N GLN A 89 7.21 -16.70 -8.94
CA GLN A 89 6.26 -16.12 -9.88
C GLN A 89 4.95 -15.85 -9.15
N ILE A 90 4.50 -14.60 -9.21
CA ILE A 90 3.21 -14.19 -8.68
C ILE A 90 2.47 -13.39 -9.74
N LYS A 91 1.14 -13.45 -9.68
CA LYS A 91 0.31 -12.60 -10.51
C LYS A 91 0.04 -11.30 -9.76
N MET A 92 0.18 -10.19 -10.44
CA MET A 92 -0.16 -8.90 -9.88
C MET A 92 -1.66 -8.61 -10.08
N PRO A 93 -2.29 -7.83 -9.19
CA PRO A 93 -3.69 -7.47 -9.35
C PRO A 93 -3.95 -6.71 -10.64
N LEU A 94 -5.12 -6.93 -11.24
CA LEU A 94 -5.51 -6.27 -12.49
C LEU A 94 -5.62 -4.76 -12.36
N TRP A 95 -5.93 -4.27 -11.16
CA TRP A 95 -6.05 -2.83 -10.91
C TRP A 95 -4.69 -2.14 -10.74
N LEU A 96 -3.60 -2.89 -10.63
CA LEU A 96 -2.27 -2.29 -10.46
C LEU A 96 -1.90 -1.47 -11.69
N GLY A 97 -1.41 -0.26 -11.47
CA GLY A 97 -1.07 0.67 -12.54
C GLY A 97 -2.25 1.46 -13.08
N HIS A 98 -3.43 1.30 -12.50
CA HIS A 98 -4.59 2.08 -12.89
C HIS A 98 -4.39 3.54 -12.48
N SER A 99 -4.43 4.46 -13.46
CA SER A 99 -4.09 5.86 -13.23
C SER A 99 -4.98 6.54 -12.19
N GLU A 100 -6.26 6.20 -12.17
CA GLU A 100 -7.21 6.77 -11.21
C GLU A 100 -6.90 6.33 -9.78
N LEU A 101 -6.47 5.09 -9.59
CA LEU A 101 -6.03 4.60 -8.28
C LEU A 101 -4.81 5.38 -7.81
N ASP A 102 -3.78 5.46 -8.62
CA ASP A 102 -2.53 6.13 -8.25
C ASP A 102 -2.78 7.61 -7.94
N ALA A 103 -3.56 8.30 -8.78
CA ALA A 103 -3.90 9.71 -8.58
C ALA A 103 -4.67 9.92 -7.28
N SER A 104 -5.65 9.07 -6.98
CA SER A 104 -6.41 9.19 -5.74
C SER A 104 -5.55 8.97 -4.51
N HIS A 105 -4.60 8.06 -4.60
CA HIS A 105 -3.67 7.79 -3.49
C HIS A 105 -2.70 8.94 -3.27
N ARG A 106 -2.17 9.54 -4.34
CA ARG A 106 -1.34 10.75 -4.21
C ARG A 106 -2.13 11.89 -3.56
N SER A 107 -3.36 12.09 -4.00
CA SER A 107 -4.24 13.11 -3.44
C SER A 107 -4.47 12.89 -1.94
N ASN A 108 -4.74 11.66 -1.54
CA ASN A 108 -4.95 11.34 -0.14
C ASN A 108 -3.71 11.56 0.71
N LEU A 109 -2.53 11.24 0.19
CA LEU A 109 -1.26 11.50 0.87
C LEU A 109 -1.03 13.00 1.04
N LEU A 110 -1.26 13.80 -0.01
CA LEU A 110 -1.18 15.25 0.06
C LEU A 110 -2.11 15.82 1.15
N ARG A 111 -3.32 15.28 1.26
CA ARG A 111 -4.28 15.71 2.28
C ARG A 111 -3.78 15.39 3.69
N LYS A 112 -3.09 14.27 3.87
CA LYS A 112 -2.60 13.85 5.18
C LYS A 112 -1.37 14.63 5.66
N ASP A 113 -0.49 15.01 4.75
CA ASP A 113 0.71 15.78 5.07
C ASP A 113 1.17 16.58 3.85
N LYS A 114 0.51 17.69 3.63
CA LYS A 114 0.79 18.55 2.48
C LYS A 114 2.23 19.04 2.47
N LEU A 115 2.76 19.40 3.62
CA LEU A 115 4.12 19.92 3.72
C LEU A 115 5.16 18.91 3.23
N PHE A 116 5.01 17.66 3.65
CA PHE A 116 5.93 16.60 3.24
C PHE A 116 5.76 16.23 1.76
N TYR A 117 4.52 15.94 1.34
CA TYR A 117 4.27 15.41 0.01
C TYR A 117 4.35 16.45 -1.11
N SER A 118 4.37 17.75 -0.78
CA SER A 118 4.57 18.80 -1.77
C SER A 118 5.98 18.80 -2.38
N GLN A 119 6.93 18.08 -1.79
CA GLN A 119 8.26 17.93 -2.38
C GLN A 119 8.24 17.14 -3.69
N TYR A 120 7.21 16.33 -3.91
CA TYR A 120 7.02 15.61 -5.16
C TYR A 120 6.19 16.46 -6.11
N ASP A 121 6.45 16.37 -7.40
CA ASP A 121 5.73 17.14 -8.41
C ASP A 121 4.38 16.49 -8.76
N TRP A 122 3.56 16.30 -7.76
CA TRP A 122 2.22 15.73 -7.94
C TRP A 122 1.24 16.82 -8.30
N ASN A 123 0.50 16.63 -9.41
CA ASN A 123 -0.45 17.62 -9.94
C ASN A 123 -1.85 17.49 -9.37
N GLU A 124 -2.12 16.43 -8.62
CA GLU A 124 -3.45 16.16 -8.09
C GLU A 124 -3.85 17.21 -7.04
N SER A 125 -5.13 17.59 -7.02
CA SER A 125 -5.67 18.32 -5.89
C SER A 125 -5.69 17.41 -4.65
N ALA A 126 -5.72 17.99 -3.46
CA ALA A 126 -5.70 17.23 -2.21
C ALA A 126 -7.08 16.71 -1.79
N ASP A 127 -8.09 16.81 -2.64
CA ASP A 127 -9.48 16.50 -2.30
C ASP A 127 -10.12 15.39 -3.14
N LEU A 128 -9.33 14.65 -3.92
CA LEU A 128 -9.86 13.52 -4.65
C LEU A 128 -10.31 12.42 -3.68
N PRO A 129 -11.40 11.71 -3.99
CA PRO A 129 -11.81 10.59 -3.14
C PRO A 129 -10.78 9.46 -3.19
N TYR A 130 -10.67 8.72 -2.10
CA TYR A 130 -9.83 7.53 -2.03
C TYR A 130 -10.55 6.38 -2.74
N VAL A 131 -10.00 5.91 -3.85
CA VAL A 131 -10.66 4.91 -4.69
C VAL A 131 -9.81 3.67 -4.88
N TRP A 132 -10.50 2.56 -5.08
CA TRP A 132 -9.95 1.28 -5.53
C TRP A 132 -10.83 0.78 -6.67
N PRO A 133 -10.30 0.67 -7.88
CA PRO A 133 -11.07 0.21 -9.03
C PRO A 133 -11.25 -1.31 -8.97
N VAL A 134 -12.34 -1.72 -8.39
CA VAL A 134 -12.68 -3.13 -8.18
C VAL A 134 -13.88 -3.55 -9.00
#